data_e2d4cc613d0abc5ee3d417b179a67206
#
_entry.id   e2d4cc613d0abc5ee3d417b179a67206
#
_cell.length_a   1.000
_cell.length_b   1.000
_cell.length_c   1.000
_cell.angle_alpha   90.00
_cell.angle_beta   90.00
_cell.angle_gamma   90.00
#
_symmetry.space_group_name_H-M   'P 1'
#
loop_
_entity.id
_entity.type
_entity.pdbx_description
1 polymer ?
#
loop_
_entity_poly.entity_id
_entity_poly.type
_entity_poly.pdbx_seq_one_letter_code
_entity_poly.pdbx_strand_id
1 'polypeptide(L)'
;MLKYLRLSFYLFIFYFFFNFSSNLLATEIKTQEKLYGITIDDSWYDDVKIENIIEGIKNLPIKPVVRIVMSKDVKPKDYVSLFKKVHKVAYIMAQPVDSFEMSSYKNVESYRKRFEDSYKYLKDYVDIWEIGNEVNGEEWIKESPKFTAKKIYSAYKFIKNKNDITALTPYYFPPEENKISMENWLVKYIPKDMKSGLDYVFVSYYEDDNDNFQPKWKEVFTNLEKIFPISKLGIGECGNSAQNATKQSKIKMINHYYSMPKYTTNYVGGYFWWYWVQDCIPYKNNEVWLELSNNMKN
;
A
#
# COMPACT_ATOMS: atom_id res chain seq x y z
N MET A 1 19.50 -0.26 -47.00
CA MET A 1 18.34 0.53 -46.62
C MET A 1 17.17 -0.29 -46.06
N LEU A 2 16.73 -1.38 -46.72
CA LEU A 2 15.59 -2.21 -46.23
C LEU A 2 15.83 -2.92 -44.86
N LYS A 3 17.07 -3.31 -44.54
CA LYS A 3 17.40 -4.01 -43.29
C LYS A 3 17.22 -3.10 -42.04
N TYR A 4 17.53 -1.82 -42.15
CA TYR A 4 17.36 -0.85 -41.04
C TYR A 4 15.91 -0.44 -40.85
N LEU A 5 15.09 -0.42 -41.91
CA LEU A 5 13.65 -0.17 -41.78
C LEU A 5 12.92 -1.30 -41.03
N ARG A 6 13.29 -2.57 -41.27
CA ARG A 6 12.70 -3.71 -40.54
C ARG A 6 13.06 -3.70 -39.06
N LEU A 7 14.30 -3.37 -38.71
CA LEU A 7 14.72 -3.32 -37.29
C LEU A 7 14.02 -2.19 -36.54
N SER A 8 13.87 -1.02 -37.15
CA SER A 8 13.13 0.11 -36.59
C SER A 8 11.64 -0.20 -36.38
N PHE A 9 11.03 -0.93 -37.33
CA PHE A 9 9.62 -1.33 -37.24
C PHE A 9 9.38 -2.35 -36.13
N TYR A 10 10.25 -3.32 -35.90
CA TYR A 10 10.16 -4.29 -34.82
C TYR A 10 10.38 -3.62 -33.44
N LEU A 11 11.32 -2.68 -33.32
CA LEU A 11 11.52 -1.89 -32.12
C LEU A 11 10.31 -1.02 -31.80
N PHE A 12 9.67 -0.41 -32.82
CA PHE A 12 8.48 0.41 -32.64
C PHE A 12 7.26 -0.43 -32.21
N ILE A 13 7.07 -1.61 -32.80
CA ILE A 13 6.01 -2.56 -32.43
C ILE A 13 6.24 -3.07 -31.01
N PHE A 14 7.49 -3.42 -30.62
CA PHE A 14 7.81 -3.90 -29.28
C PHE A 14 7.56 -2.81 -28.21
N TYR A 15 7.94 -1.56 -28.52
CA TYR A 15 7.70 -0.41 -27.66
C TYR A 15 6.19 -0.10 -27.52
N PHE A 16 5.43 -0.23 -28.61
CA PHE A 16 3.99 -0.01 -28.62
C PHE A 16 3.24 -1.08 -27.82
N PHE A 17 3.59 -2.35 -27.99
CA PHE A 17 3.00 -3.45 -27.21
C PHE A 17 3.36 -3.41 -25.75
N PHE A 18 4.57 -2.99 -25.38
CA PHE A 18 4.98 -2.88 -23.97
C PHE A 18 4.27 -1.74 -23.25
N ASN A 19 4.14 -0.58 -23.86
CA ASN A 19 3.35 0.53 -23.30
C ASN A 19 1.85 0.24 -23.27
N PHE A 20 1.34 -0.52 -24.22
CA PHE A 20 -0.08 -0.93 -24.25
C PHE A 20 -0.40 -1.89 -23.10
N SER A 21 0.51 -2.83 -22.80
CA SER A 21 0.33 -3.79 -21.71
C SER A 21 0.38 -3.14 -20.32
N SER A 22 1.30 -2.20 -20.09
CA SER A 22 1.39 -1.49 -18.80
C SER A 22 0.18 -0.56 -18.57
N ASN A 23 -0.31 0.11 -19.59
CA ASN A 23 -1.54 0.91 -19.51
C ASN A 23 -2.79 0.04 -19.28
N LEU A 24 -2.84 -1.19 -19.81
CA LEU A 24 -3.96 -2.11 -19.61
C LEU A 24 -4.02 -2.59 -18.16
N LEU A 25 -2.90 -2.95 -17.53
CA LEU A 25 -2.81 -3.40 -16.14
C LEU A 25 -3.14 -2.29 -15.15
N ALA A 26 -2.62 -1.08 -15.38
CA ALA A 26 -2.98 0.10 -14.58
C ALA A 26 -4.47 0.46 -14.71
N THR A 27 -5.09 0.17 -15.84
CA THR A 27 -6.54 0.34 -16.04
C THR A 27 -7.32 -0.75 -15.29
N GLU A 28 -6.83 -1.98 -15.25
CA GLU A 28 -7.51 -3.10 -14.60
C GLU A 28 -7.66 -2.88 -13.08
N ILE A 29 -6.60 -2.47 -12.38
CA ILE A 29 -6.70 -2.20 -10.94
C ILE A 29 -7.60 -0.99 -10.62
N LYS A 30 -7.64 0.02 -11.49
CA LYS A 30 -8.52 1.18 -11.33
C LYS A 30 -10.01 0.84 -11.47
N THR A 31 -10.35 -0.21 -12.19
CA THR A 31 -11.75 -0.61 -12.40
C THR A 31 -12.27 -1.55 -11.31
N GLN A 32 -11.42 -2.07 -10.44
CA GLN A 32 -11.87 -2.97 -9.38
C GLN A 32 -12.74 -2.23 -8.37
N GLU A 33 -13.92 -2.79 -8.10
CA GLU A 33 -14.87 -2.26 -7.12
C GLU A 33 -14.49 -2.63 -5.69
N LYS A 34 -13.78 -3.76 -5.50
CA LYS A 34 -13.28 -4.24 -4.20
C LYS A 34 -11.84 -4.71 -4.34
N LEU A 35 -10.98 -4.27 -3.43
CA LEU A 35 -9.60 -4.70 -3.29
C LEU A 35 -9.45 -5.54 -2.03
N TYR A 36 -8.61 -6.55 -2.11
CA TYR A 36 -8.14 -7.27 -0.94
C TYR A 36 -6.62 -7.23 -0.91
N GLY A 37 -6.09 -6.71 0.19
CA GLY A 37 -4.67 -6.49 0.39
C GLY A 37 -4.06 -7.47 1.39
N ILE A 38 -2.78 -7.69 1.24
CA ILE A 38 -1.87 -8.35 2.20
C ILE A 38 -0.55 -7.59 2.20
N THR A 39 0.22 -7.68 3.30
CA THR A 39 1.51 -7.00 3.39
C THR A 39 2.66 -7.99 3.43
N ILE A 40 3.71 -7.72 2.65
CA ILE A 40 5.03 -8.34 2.77
C ILE A 40 5.96 -7.27 3.34
N ASP A 41 6.35 -7.42 4.58
CA ASP A 41 7.37 -6.60 5.25
C ASP A 41 8.79 -7.11 4.98
N ASP A 42 9.79 -6.62 5.69
CA ASP A 42 11.19 -7.01 5.52
C ASP A 42 11.69 -8.03 6.57
N SER A 43 10.82 -8.53 7.46
CA SER A 43 11.20 -9.41 8.57
C SER A 43 11.27 -10.90 8.23
N TRP A 44 10.97 -11.31 7.00
CA TRP A 44 10.85 -12.73 6.62
C TRP A 44 12.11 -13.32 5.99
N TYR A 45 13.09 -12.53 5.59
CA TYR A 45 14.22 -12.95 4.75
C TYR A 45 15.03 -14.13 5.29
N ASP A 46 15.21 -14.23 6.59
CA ASP A 46 16.01 -15.27 7.21
C ASP A 46 15.23 -16.56 7.50
N ASP A 47 13.88 -16.46 7.61
CA ASP A 47 13.04 -17.54 8.11
C ASP A 47 12.17 -18.19 7.03
N VAL A 48 11.83 -17.47 5.96
CA VAL A 48 10.86 -17.91 4.95
C VAL A 48 11.44 -17.85 3.54
N LYS A 49 11.28 -18.94 2.78
CA LYS A 49 11.64 -18.93 1.35
C LYS A 49 10.59 -18.18 0.53
N ILE A 50 11.05 -17.34 -0.38
CA ILE A 50 10.18 -16.57 -1.29
C ILE A 50 9.20 -17.45 -2.07
N GLU A 51 9.59 -18.69 -2.40
CA GLU A 51 8.74 -19.65 -3.11
C GLU A 51 7.50 -20.01 -2.29
N ASN A 52 7.63 -20.13 -0.95
CA ASN A 52 6.51 -20.39 -0.05
C ASN A 52 5.54 -19.20 0.01
N ILE A 53 6.08 -17.98 0.00
CA ILE A 53 5.29 -16.74 -0.08
C ILE A 53 4.49 -16.71 -1.38
N ILE A 54 5.15 -16.91 -2.52
CA ILE A 54 4.51 -16.92 -3.84
C ILE A 54 3.45 -18.02 -3.93
N GLU A 55 3.71 -19.20 -3.39
CA GLU A 55 2.74 -20.29 -3.35
C GLU A 55 1.52 -19.94 -2.49
N GLY A 56 1.74 -19.32 -1.32
CA GLY A 56 0.66 -18.83 -0.46
C GLY A 56 -0.23 -17.80 -1.15
N ILE A 57 0.35 -16.84 -1.86
CA ILE A 57 -0.39 -15.81 -2.63
C ILE A 57 -1.18 -16.46 -3.78
N LYS A 58 -0.52 -17.34 -4.56
CA LYS A 58 -1.13 -18.00 -5.72
C LYS A 58 -2.35 -18.83 -5.38
N ASN A 59 -2.43 -19.35 -4.15
CA ASN A 59 -3.56 -20.16 -3.67
C ASN A 59 -4.70 -19.34 -3.05
N LEU A 60 -4.58 -18.01 -2.95
CA LEU A 60 -5.71 -17.16 -2.60
C LEU A 60 -6.80 -17.23 -3.69
N PRO A 61 -8.07 -17.06 -3.34
CA PRO A 61 -9.20 -17.24 -4.27
C PRO A 61 -9.31 -16.13 -5.32
N ILE A 62 -8.60 -15.02 -5.10
CA ILE A 62 -8.56 -13.85 -5.98
C ILE A 62 -7.10 -13.39 -6.16
N LYS A 63 -6.84 -12.57 -7.17
CA LYS A 63 -5.56 -11.86 -7.32
C LYS A 63 -5.52 -10.68 -6.34
N PRO A 64 -4.75 -10.77 -5.24
CA PRO A 64 -4.73 -9.70 -4.23
C PRO A 64 -3.87 -8.52 -4.68
N VAL A 65 -3.95 -7.42 -3.92
CA VAL A 65 -2.93 -6.37 -3.91
C VAL A 65 -1.92 -6.69 -2.82
N VAL A 66 -0.67 -6.88 -3.17
CA VAL A 66 0.42 -7.09 -2.20
C VAL A 66 1.12 -5.76 -1.95
N ARG A 67 1.04 -5.28 -0.73
CA ARG A 67 1.83 -4.15 -0.25
C ARG A 67 3.21 -4.65 0.10
N ILE A 68 4.26 -4.13 -0.55
CA ILE A 68 5.64 -4.50 -0.26
C ILE A 68 6.33 -3.33 0.42
N VAL A 69 6.69 -3.55 1.69
CA VAL A 69 7.45 -2.60 2.51
C VAL A 69 8.93 -2.72 2.19
N MET A 70 9.57 -1.61 1.88
CA MET A 70 10.98 -1.57 1.48
C MET A 70 11.83 -0.92 2.57
N SER A 71 12.77 -1.66 3.15
CA SER A 71 13.75 -1.15 4.11
C SER A 71 14.65 -0.08 3.49
N LYS A 72 14.98 0.97 4.26
CA LYS A 72 15.94 2.01 3.85
C LYS A 72 17.35 1.46 3.60
N ASP A 73 17.69 0.37 4.27
CA ASP A 73 19.03 -0.23 4.23
C ASP A 73 19.22 -1.14 3.00
N VAL A 74 18.13 -1.46 2.29
CA VAL A 74 18.15 -2.26 1.07
C VAL A 74 17.94 -1.38 -0.16
N LYS A 75 18.82 -1.51 -1.14
CA LYS A 75 18.74 -0.73 -2.38
C LYS A 75 17.55 -1.19 -3.23
N PRO A 76 16.82 -0.26 -3.89
CA PRO A 76 15.68 -0.62 -4.73
C PRO A 76 15.97 -1.69 -5.80
N LYS A 77 17.18 -1.73 -6.36
CA LYS A 77 17.59 -2.74 -7.35
C LYS A 77 17.56 -4.17 -6.80
N ASP A 78 17.78 -4.32 -5.49
CA ASP A 78 17.87 -5.64 -4.85
C ASP A 78 16.48 -6.25 -4.60
N TYR A 79 15.42 -5.44 -4.68
CA TYR A 79 14.01 -5.87 -4.64
C TYR A 79 13.49 -6.41 -5.98
N VAL A 80 14.17 -6.21 -7.10
CA VAL A 80 13.68 -6.58 -8.44
C VAL A 80 13.24 -8.04 -8.52
N SER A 81 13.98 -8.96 -7.90
CA SER A 81 13.64 -10.39 -7.90
C SER A 81 12.31 -10.67 -7.19
N LEU A 82 12.10 -10.06 -6.01
CA LEU A 82 10.86 -10.18 -5.22
C LEU A 82 9.68 -9.62 -6.02
N PHE A 83 9.78 -8.36 -6.46
CA PHE A 83 8.72 -7.69 -7.22
C PHE A 83 8.33 -8.46 -8.47
N LYS A 84 9.31 -8.90 -9.26
CA LYS A 84 9.08 -9.70 -10.48
C LYS A 84 8.36 -11.03 -10.19
N LYS A 85 8.64 -11.69 -9.07
CA LYS A 85 7.97 -12.94 -8.69
C LYS A 85 6.55 -12.68 -8.21
N VAL A 86 6.35 -11.68 -7.32
CA VAL A 86 5.04 -11.31 -6.78
C VAL A 86 4.10 -10.79 -7.88
N HIS A 87 4.57 -9.96 -8.78
CA HIS A 87 3.77 -9.37 -9.86
C HIS A 87 3.12 -10.42 -10.79
N LYS A 88 3.68 -11.63 -10.87
CA LYS A 88 3.08 -12.74 -11.63
C LYS A 88 1.79 -13.28 -11.03
N VAL A 89 1.58 -13.09 -9.71
CA VAL A 89 0.47 -13.68 -8.95
C VAL A 89 -0.40 -12.66 -8.22
N ALA A 90 0.02 -11.40 -8.18
CA ALA A 90 -0.66 -10.31 -7.46
C ALA A 90 -0.48 -8.98 -8.20
N TYR A 91 -1.29 -7.97 -7.83
CA TYR A 91 -0.95 -6.55 -8.04
C TYR A 91 0.01 -6.11 -6.93
N ILE A 92 0.83 -5.10 -7.18
CA ILE A 92 1.80 -4.61 -6.19
C ILE A 92 1.53 -3.16 -5.84
N MET A 93 1.36 -2.88 -4.55
CA MET A 93 1.50 -1.56 -3.96
C MET A 93 2.90 -1.46 -3.32
N ALA A 94 3.78 -0.65 -3.92
CA ALA A 94 5.11 -0.44 -3.37
C ALA A 94 5.10 0.65 -2.30
N GLN A 95 5.68 0.36 -1.14
CA GLN A 95 5.97 1.31 -0.05
C GLN A 95 7.48 1.56 0.03
N PRO A 96 8.02 2.54 -0.68
CA PRO A 96 9.46 2.82 -0.71
C PRO A 96 10.03 3.30 0.62
N VAL A 97 9.19 3.92 1.48
CA VAL A 97 9.58 4.48 2.78
C VAL A 97 8.52 4.17 3.81
N ASP A 98 8.91 3.43 4.84
CA ASP A 98 8.11 3.22 6.04
C ASP A 98 8.08 4.46 6.94
N SER A 99 7.01 4.64 7.72
CA SER A 99 6.83 5.79 8.61
C SER A 99 7.94 5.90 9.65
N PHE A 100 8.39 4.79 10.24
CA PHE A 100 9.49 4.75 11.21
C PHE A 100 10.84 5.12 10.59
N GLU A 101 11.00 4.97 9.28
CA GLU A 101 12.21 5.30 8.54
C GLU A 101 12.20 6.71 7.94
N MET A 102 11.06 7.41 7.97
CA MET A 102 10.88 8.70 7.28
C MET A 102 11.88 9.75 7.72
N SER A 103 12.23 9.82 9.00
CA SER A 103 13.23 10.77 9.54
C SER A 103 14.67 10.47 9.12
N SER A 104 14.95 9.31 8.54
CA SER A 104 16.26 8.97 7.96
C SER A 104 16.55 9.79 6.69
N TYR A 105 15.52 10.22 6.00
CA TYR A 105 15.60 11.10 4.82
C TYR A 105 15.61 12.56 5.26
N LYS A 106 16.80 13.12 5.48
CA LYS A 106 17.02 14.41 6.16
C LYS A 106 16.46 15.64 5.44
N ASN A 107 16.07 15.53 4.17
CA ASN A 107 15.46 16.61 3.40
C ASN A 107 14.46 16.08 2.37
N VAL A 108 13.69 16.99 1.79
CA VAL A 108 12.67 16.67 0.78
C VAL A 108 13.26 15.98 -0.44
N GLU A 109 14.47 16.36 -0.83
CA GLU A 109 15.13 15.80 -2.01
C GLU A 109 15.57 14.36 -1.78
N SER A 110 16.16 14.03 -0.62
CA SER A 110 16.55 12.65 -0.28
C SER A 110 15.33 11.71 -0.23
N TYR A 111 14.20 12.19 0.28
CA TYR A 111 12.94 11.44 0.26
C TYR A 111 12.46 11.18 -1.18
N ARG A 112 12.39 12.23 -2.00
CA ARG A 112 12.05 12.11 -3.42
C ARG A 112 13.01 11.19 -4.17
N LYS A 113 14.32 11.29 -3.88
CA LYS A 113 15.35 10.45 -4.50
C LYS A 113 15.11 8.95 -4.26
N ARG A 114 14.61 8.57 -3.06
CA ARG A 114 14.22 7.19 -2.78
C ARG A 114 13.13 6.71 -3.75
N PHE A 115 12.14 7.55 -4.05
CA PHE A 115 11.08 7.23 -5.04
C PHE A 115 11.63 7.18 -6.47
N GLU A 116 12.51 8.10 -6.84
CA GLU A 116 13.16 8.10 -8.16
C GLU A 116 13.98 6.82 -8.39
N ASP A 117 14.75 6.40 -7.37
CA ASP A 117 15.54 5.18 -7.44
C ASP A 117 14.67 3.93 -7.43
N SER A 118 13.59 3.89 -6.63
CA SER A 118 12.62 2.79 -6.65
C SER A 118 11.92 2.70 -8.01
N TYR A 119 11.46 3.81 -8.53
CA TYR A 119 10.83 3.89 -9.84
C TYR A 119 11.73 3.37 -10.95
N LYS A 120 12.99 3.77 -10.95
CA LYS A 120 13.98 3.34 -11.96
C LYS A 120 14.06 1.83 -12.12
N TYR A 121 13.97 1.08 -11.04
CA TYR A 121 14.18 -0.38 -11.05
C TYR A 121 12.87 -1.19 -11.00
N LEU A 122 11.78 -0.61 -10.46
CA LEU A 122 10.60 -1.37 -10.07
C LEU A 122 9.33 -0.98 -10.85
N LYS A 123 9.33 0.10 -11.64
CA LYS A 123 8.14 0.62 -12.33
C LYS A 123 7.40 -0.39 -13.20
N ASP A 124 8.10 -1.39 -13.74
CA ASP A 124 7.51 -2.40 -14.61
C ASP A 124 6.75 -3.49 -13.82
N TYR A 125 6.80 -3.44 -12.48
CA TYR A 125 6.18 -4.40 -11.57
C TYR A 125 5.23 -3.76 -10.56
N VAL A 126 5.19 -2.43 -10.46
CA VAL A 126 4.40 -1.69 -9.47
C VAL A 126 3.13 -1.15 -10.09
N ASP A 127 2.00 -1.50 -9.49
CA ASP A 127 0.67 -1.03 -9.90
C ASP A 127 0.24 0.22 -9.13
N ILE A 128 0.66 0.36 -7.85
CA ILE A 128 0.33 1.49 -6.98
C ILE A 128 1.60 1.92 -6.23
N TRP A 129 1.84 3.23 -6.17
CA TRP A 129 2.92 3.81 -5.39
C TRP A 129 2.37 4.43 -4.11
N GLU A 130 2.67 3.85 -2.97
CA GLU A 130 2.35 4.44 -1.67
C GLU A 130 3.37 5.53 -1.35
N ILE A 131 2.93 6.79 -1.55
CA ILE A 131 3.81 7.97 -1.46
C ILE A 131 4.07 8.43 -0.03
N GLY A 132 3.40 7.85 0.93
CA GLY A 132 3.59 8.08 2.35
C GLY A 132 2.73 7.14 3.19
N ASN A 133 3.36 6.51 4.18
CA ASN A 133 2.73 5.64 5.17
C ASN A 133 2.62 6.37 6.51
N GLU A 134 1.46 6.24 7.18
CA GLU A 134 1.14 6.77 8.51
C GLU A 134 1.60 8.22 8.75
N VAL A 135 1.40 9.04 7.72
CA VAL A 135 2.02 10.36 7.54
C VAL A 135 1.76 11.37 8.66
N ASN A 136 0.77 11.11 9.50
CA ASN A 136 0.40 11.90 10.66
C ASN A 136 0.89 11.30 12.00
N GLY A 137 1.76 10.28 11.94
CA GLY A 137 2.37 9.61 13.09
C GLY A 137 3.55 10.41 13.66
N GLU A 138 3.32 11.60 14.18
CA GLU A 138 4.37 12.51 14.65
C GLU A 138 5.24 11.90 15.74
N GLU A 139 4.66 11.02 16.57
CA GLU A 139 5.33 10.37 17.71
C GLU A 139 6.46 9.42 17.26
N TRP A 140 6.29 8.72 16.13
CA TRP A 140 7.31 7.80 15.62
C TRP A 140 8.08 8.38 14.44
N ILE A 141 7.47 9.24 13.61
CA ILE A 141 8.18 9.95 12.52
C ILE A 141 9.18 10.94 13.09
N LYS A 142 8.87 11.58 14.24
CA LYS A 142 9.73 12.58 14.93
C LYS A 142 10.10 13.78 14.05
N GLU A 143 9.19 14.19 13.20
CA GLU A 143 9.32 15.37 12.33
C GLU A 143 8.07 16.25 12.42
N SER A 144 8.21 17.52 12.03
CA SER A 144 7.05 18.41 12.00
C SER A 144 6.07 18.00 10.88
N PRO A 145 4.75 18.10 11.10
CA PRO A 145 3.74 17.79 10.09
C PRO A 145 3.95 18.49 8.75
N LYS A 146 4.37 19.75 8.81
CA LYS A 146 4.65 20.55 7.61
C LYS A 146 5.84 20.01 6.82
N PHE A 147 6.84 19.45 7.50
CA PHE A 147 8.00 18.87 6.82
C PHE A 147 7.67 17.51 6.22
N THR A 148 6.97 16.65 6.96
CA THR A 148 6.42 15.39 6.45
C THR A 148 5.56 15.64 5.21
N ALA A 149 4.61 16.57 5.27
CA ALA A 149 3.77 16.94 4.13
C ALA A 149 4.57 17.38 2.90
N LYS A 150 5.68 18.11 3.06
CA LYS A 150 6.56 18.49 1.95
C LYS A 150 7.26 17.30 1.32
N LYS A 151 7.72 16.33 2.13
CA LYS A 151 8.34 15.09 1.64
C LYS A 151 7.37 14.29 0.77
N ILE A 152 6.20 13.96 1.31
CA ILE A 152 5.20 13.17 0.59
C ILE A 152 4.68 13.90 -0.66
N TYR A 153 4.51 15.23 -0.59
CA TYR A 153 4.11 16.00 -1.76
C TYR A 153 5.15 15.96 -2.89
N SER A 154 6.45 15.94 -2.55
CA SER A 154 7.50 15.82 -3.56
C SER A 154 7.49 14.46 -4.26
N ALA A 155 7.25 13.37 -3.50
CA ALA A 155 7.07 12.02 -4.05
C ALA A 155 5.79 11.93 -4.91
N TYR A 156 4.67 12.48 -4.41
CA TYR A 156 3.42 12.59 -5.16
C TYR A 156 3.63 13.25 -6.53
N LYS A 157 4.24 14.44 -6.55
CA LYS A 157 4.52 15.15 -7.80
C LYS A 157 5.36 14.34 -8.76
N PHE A 158 6.37 13.66 -8.25
CA PHE A 158 7.23 12.82 -9.09
C PHE A 158 6.45 11.67 -9.72
N ILE A 159 5.69 10.91 -8.95
CA ILE A 159 4.93 9.75 -9.45
C ILE A 159 3.79 10.19 -10.39
N LYS A 160 3.04 11.24 -10.04
CA LYS A 160 1.95 11.76 -10.91
C LYS A 160 2.47 12.28 -12.24
N ASN A 161 3.67 12.86 -12.29
CA ASN A 161 4.31 13.27 -13.55
C ASN A 161 4.70 12.07 -14.46
N LYS A 162 4.66 10.84 -13.93
CA LYS A 162 4.81 9.60 -14.70
C LYS A 162 3.47 9.00 -15.14
N ASN A 163 2.34 9.63 -14.77
CA ASN A 163 0.97 9.15 -14.96
C ASN A 163 0.66 7.85 -14.21
N ASP A 164 1.40 7.55 -13.15
CA ASP A 164 1.21 6.35 -12.34
C ASP A 164 0.24 6.59 -11.18
N ILE A 165 -0.23 5.48 -10.60
CA ILE A 165 -1.22 5.44 -9.54
C ILE A 165 -0.55 5.72 -8.19
N THR A 166 -1.15 6.59 -7.40
CA THR A 166 -0.65 7.02 -6.08
C THR A 166 -1.59 6.61 -4.96
N ALA A 167 -1.03 6.20 -3.84
CA ALA A 167 -1.74 5.96 -2.58
C ALA A 167 -1.11 6.77 -1.44
N LEU A 168 -1.94 7.16 -0.47
CA LEU A 168 -1.54 7.78 0.78
C LEU A 168 -2.18 7.03 1.93
N THR A 169 -1.41 6.72 2.98
CA THR A 169 -1.93 6.03 4.17
C THR A 169 -1.72 6.90 5.41
N PRO A 170 -2.76 7.61 5.92
CA PRO A 170 -2.76 8.16 7.25
C PRO A 170 -3.08 7.11 8.31
N TYR A 171 -2.69 7.36 9.57
CA TYR A 171 -3.06 6.59 10.74
C TYR A 171 -4.29 7.19 11.42
N TYR A 172 -5.25 6.36 11.83
CA TYR A 172 -6.38 6.82 12.64
C TYR A 172 -6.01 6.77 14.11
N PHE A 173 -6.11 7.91 14.79
CA PHE A 173 -6.01 8.00 16.24
C PHE A 173 -7.39 8.08 16.85
N PRO A 174 -7.67 7.33 17.94
CA PRO A 174 -8.83 7.61 18.77
C PRO A 174 -8.87 9.08 19.20
N PRO A 175 -10.06 9.66 19.40
CA PRO A 175 -10.16 11.04 19.86
C PRO A 175 -9.47 11.23 21.23
N GLU A 176 -8.49 12.10 21.28
CA GLU A 176 -7.77 12.49 22.50
C GLU A 176 -7.75 14.01 22.65
N GLU A 177 -7.74 14.49 23.89
CA GLU A 177 -7.54 15.91 24.17
C GLU A 177 -6.14 16.34 23.69
N ASN A 178 -6.09 17.51 23.06
CA ASN A 178 -4.87 18.15 22.56
C ASN A 178 -4.14 17.46 21.39
N LYS A 179 -4.67 16.38 20.82
CA LYS A 179 -4.15 15.80 19.58
C LYS A 179 -4.96 16.25 18.36
N ILE A 180 -4.26 16.50 17.26
CA ILE A 180 -4.93 16.78 15.99
C ILE A 180 -5.48 15.47 15.41
N SER A 181 -6.77 15.43 15.08
CA SER A 181 -7.33 14.25 14.44
C SER A 181 -6.73 14.00 13.05
N MET A 182 -6.81 12.76 12.57
CA MET A 182 -6.36 12.37 11.23
C MET A 182 -6.93 13.30 10.15
N GLU A 183 -8.24 13.53 10.17
CA GLU A 183 -8.93 14.38 9.19
C GLU A 183 -8.44 15.83 9.22
N ASN A 184 -8.31 16.39 10.44
CA ASN A 184 -7.80 17.76 10.59
C ASN A 184 -6.36 17.90 10.13
N TRP A 185 -5.53 16.87 10.36
CA TRP A 185 -4.16 16.83 9.85
C TRP A 185 -4.14 16.84 8.32
N LEU A 186 -4.95 15.99 7.70
CA LEU A 186 -5.07 15.90 6.24
C LEU A 186 -5.61 17.20 5.62
N VAL A 187 -6.61 17.82 6.24
CA VAL A 187 -7.16 19.11 5.80
C VAL A 187 -6.08 20.20 5.87
N LYS A 188 -5.32 20.25 6.96
CA LYS A 188 -4.36 21.32 7.25
C LYS A 188 -3.07 21.23 6.45
N TYR A 189 -2.53 20.02 6.23
CA TYR A 189 -1.18 19.86 5.71
C TYR A 189 -1.10 19.32 4.29
N ILE A 190 -2.10 18.57 3.80
CA ILE A 190 -2.09 18.06 2.42
C ILE A 190 -2.48 19.16 1.43
N PRO A 191 -1.67 19.43 0.39
CA PRO A 191 -1.98 20.41 -0.65
C PRO A 191 -3.29 20.14 -1.39
N LYS A 192 -3.94 21.19 -1.88
CA LYS A 192 -5.23 21.10 -2.54
C LYS A 192 -5.19 20.22 -3.81
N ASP A 193 -4.16 20.39 -4.64
CA ASP A 193 -3.98 19.62 -5.86
C ASP A 193 -3.73 18.13 -5.58
N MET A 194 -3.07 17.80 -4.46
CA MET A 194 -2.88 16.43 -4.01
C MET A 194 -4.22 15.83 -3.51
N LYS A 195 -5.04 16.59 -2.78
CA LYS A 195 -6.39 16.16 -2.36
C LYS A 195 -7.30 15.82 -3.54
N SER A 196 -7.18 16.56 -4.64
CA SER A 196 -7.95 16.36 -5.86
C SER A 196 -7.26 15.47 -6.90
N GLY A 197 -6.10 14.87 -6.58
CA GLY A 197 -5.32 14.12 -7.54
C GLY A 197 -4.82 12.75 -7.08
N LEU A 198 -4.92 12.43 -5.76
CA LEU A 198 -4.61 11.10 -5.24
C LEU A 198 -5.60 10.06 -5.79
N ASP A 199 -5.07 8.91 -6.20
CA ASP A 199 -5.91 7.82 -6.69
C ASP A 199 -6.50 6.99 -5.54
N TYR A 200 -5.72 6.78 -4.46
CA TYR A 200 -6.15 6.03 -3.28
C TYR A 200 -5.78 6.77 -2.00
N VAL A 201 -6.66 6.69 -1.00
CA VAL A 201 -6.38 7.05 0.39
C VAL A 201 -6.83 5.90 1.28
N PHE A 202 -5.88 5.31 1.98
CA PHE A 202 -6.09 4.18 2.87
C PHE A 202 -5.88 4.61 4.33
N VAL A 203 -6.53 3.94 5.27
CA VAL A 203 -6.37 4.21 6.71
C VAL A 203 -5.62 3.05 7.35
N SER A 204 -4.51 3.34 8.04
CA SER A 204 -3.85 2.41 8.95
C SER A 204 -4.51 2.48 10.31
N TYR A 205 -4.78 1.32 10.93
CA TYR A 205 -5.34 1.25 12.27
C TYR A 205 -5.10 -0.10 12.92
N TYR A 206 -4.70 -0.06 14.19
CA TYR A 206 -4.49 -1.21 15.06
C TYR A 206 -5.32 -1.05 16.34
N GLU A 207 -6.38 -1.86 16.48
CA GLU A 207 -7.24 -1.80 17.67
C GLU A 207 -6.51 -2.31 18.92
N ASP A 208 -5.57 -3.25 18.78
CA ASP A 208 -4.74 -3.77 19.86
C ASP A 208 -3.77 -2.73 20.46
N ASP A 209 -3.33 -1.75 19.65
CA ASP A 209 -2.51 -0.61 20.11
C ASP A 209 -3.34 0.54 20.70
N ASN A 210 -4.67 0.46 20.58
CA ASN A 210 -5.60 1.53 20.97
C ASN A 210 -6.69 1.03 21.96
N ASP A 211 -6.33 0.21 22.95
CA ASP A 211 -7.23 -0.31 23.98
C ASP A 211 -8.52 -0.97 23.42
N ASN A 212 -8.42 -1.60 22.25
CA ASN A 212 -9.53 -2.17 21.48
C ASN A 212 -10.61 -1.16 21.07
N PHE A 213 -10.29 0.12 21.00
CA PHE A 213 -11.20 1.14 20.50
C PHE A 213 -11.67 0.81 19.08
N GLN A 214 -12.96 0.97 18.82
CA GLN A 214 -13.54 0.75 17.51
C GLN A 214 -13.91 2.09 16.86
N PRO A 215 -13.21 2.51 15.78
CA PRO A 215 -13.57 3.71 15.05
C PRO A 215 -14.98 3.62 14.46
N LYS A 216 -15.67 4.74 14.39
CA LYS A 216 -16.92 4.83 13.64
C LYS A 216 -16.62 4.91 12.14
N TRP A 217 -16.27 3.78 11.54
CA TRP A 217 -15.75 3.69 10.18
C TRP A 217 -16.59 4.41 9.13
N LYS A 218 -17.94 4.38 9.27
CA LYS A 218 -18.82 5.14 8.37
C LYS A 218 -18.56 6.64 8.43
N GLU A 219 -18.35 7.21 9.63
CA GLU A 219 -18.03 8.63 9.79
C GLU A 219 -16.64 8.93 9.21
N VAL A 220 -15.65 8.08 9.54
CA VAL A 220 -14.27 8.21 9.04
C VAL A 220 -14.26 8.26 7.51
N PHE A 221 -14.85 7.27 6.84
CA PHE A 221 -14.82 7.23 5.37
C PHE A 221 -15.70 8.31 4.73
N THR A 222 -16.81 8.72 5.37
CA THR A 222 -17.60 9.86 4.89
C THR A 222 -16.81 11.18 4.96
N ASN A 223 -16.01 11.37 6.00
CA ASN A 223 -15.15 12.55 6.11
C ASN A 223 -13.99 12.51 5.12
N LEU A 224 -13.36 11.34 4.93
CA LEU A 224 -12.31 11.18 3.92
C LEU A 224 -12.84 11.42 2.51
N GLU A 225 -14.05 10.97 2.17
CA GLU A 225 -14.67 11.23 0.85
C GLU A 225 -14.86 12.73 0.58
N LYS A 226 -15.18 13.53 1.63
CA LYS A 226 -15.25 15.00 1.50
C LYS A 226 -13.88 15.64 1.28
N ILE A 227 -12.83 15.11 1.93
CA ILE A 227 -11.45 15.63 1.80
C ILE A 227 -10.83 15.22 0.45
N PHE A 228 -11.10 14.00 0.00
CA PHE A 228 -10.53 13.36 -1.20
C PHE A 228 -11.66 12.87 -2.14
N PRO A 229 -12.37 13.77 -2.82
CA PRO A 229 -13.63 13.45 -3.49
C PRO A 229 -13.50 12.50 -4.69
N ILE A 230 -12.31 12.36 -5.26
CA ILE A 230 -12.06 11.48 -6.40
C ILE A 230 -11.25 10.23 -6.05
N SER A 231 -10.70 10.16 -4.83
CA SER A 231 -9.86 9.04 -4.41
C SER A 231 -10.72 7.83 -4.02
N LYS A 232 -10.23 6.64 -4.32
CA LYS A 232 -10.74 5.40 -3.74
C LYS A 232 -10.26 5.29 -2.30
N LEU A 233 -11.14 4.82 -1.40
CA LEU A 233 -10.91 4.80 0.04
C LEU A 233 -10.92 3.37 0.58
N GLY A 234 -10.15 3.12 1.64
CA GLY A 234 -10.16 1.80 2.28
C GLY A 234 -9.22 1.71 3.49
N ILE A 235 -9.03 0.49 3.99
CA ILE A 235 -8.08 0.17 5.05
C ILE A 235 -6.73 -0.14 4.41
N GLY A 236 -5.69 0.58 4.80
CA GLY A 236 -4.33 0.47 4.27
C GLY A 236 -3.42 -0.43 5.08
N GLU A 237 -3.75 -0.59 6.34
CA GLU A 237 -2.99 -1.45 7.23
C GLU A 237 -3.87 -1.85 8.41
N CYS A 238 -3.88 -3.14 8.72
CA CYS A 238 -4.54 -3.70 9.90
C CYS A 238 -3.86 -5.01 10.29
N GLY A 239 -3.94 -5.37 11.54
CA GLY A 239 -3.34 -6.59 12.06
C GLY A 239 -3.58 -6.75 13.55
N ASN A 240 -3.00 -7.78 14.15
CA ASN A 240 -2.89 -7.94 15.59
C ASN A 240 -1.42 -8.16 15.93
N SER A 241 -0.75 -7.11 16.37
CA SER A 241 0.69 -7.07 16.69
C SER A 241 0.99 -7.23 18.19
N ALA A 242 -0.04 -7.33 19.03
CA ALA A 242 0.12 -7.48 20.47
C ALA A 242 0.99 -8.69 20.84
N GLN A 243 1.85 -8.56 21.85
CA GLN A 243 2.73 -9.66 22.31
C GLN A 243 1.94 -10.91 22.74
N ASN A 244 0.71 -10.75 23.20
CA ASN A 244 -0.18 -11.84 23.60
C ASN A 244 -1.18 -12.22 22.51
N ALA A 245 -0.97 -11.77 21.26
CA ALA A 245 -1.82 -12.11 20.14
C ALA A 245 -1.89 -13.62 19.95
N THR A 246 -3.09 -14.16 19.94
CA THR A 246 -3.36 -15.57 19.67
C THR A 246 -3.85 -15.76 18.25
N LYS A 247 -3.78 -16.98 17.73
CA LYS A 247 -4.36 -17.33 16.45
C LYS A 247 -5.85 -16.95 16.39
N GLN A 248 -6.61 -17.19 17.45
CA GLN A 248 -8.03 -16.89 17.52
C GLN A 248 -8.29 -15.37 17.52
N SER A 249 -7.46 -14.57 18.20
CA SER A 249 -7.61 -13.11 18.16
C SER A 249 -7.31 -12.55 16.77
N LYS A 250 -6.31 -13.11 16.06
CA LYS A 250 -6.01 -12.76 14.67
C LYS A 250 -7.15 -13.12 13.72
N ILE A 251 -7.71 -14.32 13.84
CA ILE A 251 -8.87 -14.78 13.07
C ILE A 251 -10.08 -13.85 13.31
N LYS A 252 -10.36 -13.49 14.56
CA LYS A 252 -11.45 -12.56 14.89
C LYS A 252 -11.26 -11.21 14.19
N MET A 253 -10.05 -10.70 14.20
CA MET A 253 -9.70 -9.40 13.60
C MET A 253 -9.76 -9.46 12.06
N ILE A 254 -9.30 -10.56 11.44
CA ILE A 254 -9.47 -10.81 10.00
C ILE A 254 -10.94 -10.78 9.63
N ASN A 255 -11.80 -11.49 10.36
CA ASN A 255 -13.24 -11.51 10.13
C ASN A 255 -13.84 -10.11 10.25
N HIS A 256 -13.40 -9.31 11.22
CA HIS A 256 -13.87 -7.94 11.37
C HIS A 256 -13.51 -7.07 10.16
N TYR A 257 -12.22 -7.00 9.79
CA TYR A 257 -11.76 -6.10 8.74
C TYR A 257 -12.17 -6.56 7.35
N TYR A 258 -11.94 -7.81 6.99
CA TYR A 258 -12.20 -8.30 5.62
C TYR A 258 -13.69 -8.44 5.29
N SER A 259 -14.59 -8.39 6.29
CA SER A 259 -16.04 -8.38 6.11
C SER A 259 -16.69 -6.99 6.19
N MET A 260 -15.88 -5.92 6.32
CA MET A 260 -16.40 -4.55 6.39
C MET A 260 -17.29 -4.22 5.20
N PRO A 261 -18.45 -3.57 5.42
CA PRO A 261 -19.34 -3.18 4.36
C PRO A 261 -18.77 -2.01 3.55
N LYS A 262 -19.32 -1.77 2.38
CA LYS A 262 -19.01 -0.57 1.58
C LYS A 262 -19.60 0.66 2.27
N TYR A 263 -18.76 1.48 2.89
CA TYR A 263 -19.20 2.65 3.69
C TYR A 263 -19.59 3.86 2.84
N THR A 264 -18.88 4.08 1.71
CA THR A 264 -19.12 5.18 0.77
C THR A 264 -19.03 4.67 -0.66
N THR A 265 -19.43 5.51 -1.62
CA THR A 265 -19.38 5.15 -3.05
C THR A 265 -17.97 4.79 -3.50
N ASN A 266 -16.97 5.49 -2.96
CA ASN A 266 -15.56 5.33 -3.31
C ASN A 266 -14.82 4.28 -2.45
N TYR A 267 -15.49 3.64 -1.48
CA TYR A 267 -14.87 2.63 -0.63
C TYR A 267 -14.61 1.34 -1.40
N VAL A 268 -13.36 0.86 -1.38
CA VAL A 268 -12.91 -0.32 -2.13
C VAL A 268 -12.35 -1.44 -1.27
N GLY A 269 -12.35 -1.32 0.06
CA GLY A 269 -11.79 -2.33 0.95
C GLY A 269 -10.30 -2.11 1.26
N GLY A 270 -9.43 -2.90 0.69
CA GLY A 270 -7.99 -2.87 0.98
C GLY A 270 -7.59 -3.94 1.99
N TYR A 271 -7.62 -3.61 3.30
CA TYR A 271 -7.38 -4.56 4.41
C TYR A 271 -5.98 -5.19 4.39
N PHE A 272 -4.95 -4.46 4.07
CA PHE A 272 -3.58 -4.95 3.97
C PHE A 272 -3.11 -5.51 5.33
N TRP A 273 -3.31 -6.85 5.52
CA TRP A 273 -2.96 -7.53 6.76
C TRP A 273 -1.46 -7.42 7.06
N TRP A 274 -1.12 -6.80 8.18
CA TRP A 274 0.25 -6.70 8.67
C TRP A 274 0.75 -8.05 9.20
N TYR A 275 2.02 -8.36 9.01
CA TYR A 275 2.64 -9.63 9.32
C TYR A 275 2.04 -10.82 8.57
N TRP A 276 1.49 -10.61 7.35
CA TRP A 276 0.87 -11.69 6.59
C TRP A 276 1.81 -12.87 6.38
N VAL A 277 3.13 -12.63 6.15
CA VAL A 277 4.11 -13.71 5.94
C VAL A 277 4.27 -14.54 7.20
N GLN A 278 4.43 -13.90 8.36
CA GLN A 278 4.64 -14.55 9.66
C GLN A 278 3.38 -15.29 10.13
N ASP A 279 2.21 -14.75 9.85
CA ASP A 279 0.94 -15.31 10.29
C ASP A 279 0.41 -16.42 9.38
N CYS A 280 0.70 -16.32 8.07
CA CYS A 280 0.04 -17.12 7.04
C CYS A 280 0.98 -18.10 6.32
N ILE A 281 2.31 -17.99 6.47
CA ILE A 281 3.24 -18.85 5.75
C ILE A 281 4.00 -19.76 6.73
N PRO A 282 4.05 -21.08 6.50
CA PRO A 282 3.50 -21.81 5.35
C PRO A 282 1.96 -21.86 5.37
N TYR A 283 1.33 -21.72 4.20
CA TYR A 283 -0.12 -21.57 4.10
C TYR A 283 -0.90 -22.88 4.30
N LYS A 284 -0.29 -24.05 3.99
CA LYS A 284 -0.91 -25.36 4.15
C LYS A 284 -1.17 -25.66 5.62
N ASN A 285 -2.43 -26.03 5.94
CA ASN A 285 -2.92 -26.27 7.31
C ASN A 285 -2.81 -25.05 8.24
N ASN A 286 -2.71 -23.84 7.69
CA ASN A 286 -2.66 -22.60 8.45
C ASN A 286 -4.07 -22.00 8.57
N GLU A 287 -4.63 -21.99 9.78
CA GLU A 287 -6.00 -21.52 10.05
C GLU A 287 -6.16 -20.01 9.81
N VAL A 288 -5.11 -19.20 10.07
CA VAL A 288 -5.14 -17.75 9.82
C VAL A 288 -5.21 -17.48 8.32
N TRP A 289 -4.36 -18.17 7.54
CA TRP A 289 -4.40 -18.08 6.09
C TRP A 289 -5.75 -18.54 5.52
N LEU A 290 -6.28 -19.63 6.05
CA LEU A 290 -7.57 -20.19 5.59
C LEU A 290 -8.71 -19.22 5.83
N GLU A 291 -8.76 -18.60 7.02
CA GLU A 291 -9.79 -17.62 7.36
C GLU A 291 -9.71 -16.36 6.49
N LEU A 292 -8.50 -15.82 6.31
CA LEU A 292 -8.26 -14.70 5.41
C LEU A 292 -8.69 -15.03 3.98
N SER A 293 -8.31 -16.21 3.47
CA SER A 293 -8.70 -16.72 2.17
C SER A 293 -10.23 -16.86 2.02
N ASN A 294 -10.93 -17.33 3.05
CA ASN A 294 -12.39 -17.46 3.02
C ASN A 294 -13.08 -16.09 2.94
N ASN A 295 -12.59 -15.10 3.68
CA ASN A 295 -13.13 -13.74 3.63
C ASN A 295 -12.91 -13.05 2.28
N MET A 296 -11.90 -13.47 1.50
CA MET A 296 -11.65 -12.94 0.16
C MET A 296 -12.58 -13.51 -0.93
N LYS A 297 -13.42 -14.50 -0.62
CA LYS A 297 -14.39 -15.10 -1.57
C LYS A 297 -15.70 -14.32 -1.67
N ASN A 298 -15.96 -13.38 -0.74
CA ASN A 298 -17.26 -12.70 -0.56
C ASN A 298 -17.32 -11.30 -1.24
#